data_be6e961514216a601e23ca5c472ff851
#
_entry.id   be6e961514216a601e23ca5c472ff851
#
_cell.length_a   1.000
_cell.length_b   1.000
_cell.length_c   1.000
_cell.angle_alpha   90.00
_cell.angle_beta   90.00
_cell.angle_gamma   90.00
#
_symmetry.space_group_name_H-M   'P 1'
#
loop_
_entity.id
_entity.type
_entity.pdbx_description
1 polymer ?
#
loop_
_entity_poly.entity_id
_entity_poly.type
_entity_poly.pdbx_seq_one_letter_code
_entity_poly.pdbx_strand_id
1 'polypeptide(L)'
;MFKQIRTKGNNHQNVMEERKMGKYTQDAQQLLRLIGGKENIAAVSHCVTRMRFVLNDPSKADVEAIEAMKVVKGSFTQAGQFQVIIGNAVADFYNDFVKVAGVEGVSKDAVKQAAKKNQNVLQKVIAALAEIFAPLIPAIITGGLILGFRNCIDSIYFFENGTKTLC
;
A
#
# COMPACT_ATOMS: atom_id res chain seq x y z
N MET A 1 -28.20 -27.33 50.09
CA MET A 1 -27.54 -28.47 49.41
C MET A 1 -27.95 -28.45 47.95
N PHE A 2 -27.11 -28.50 46.99
CA PHE A 2 -27.19 -28.24 45.53
C PHE A 2 -26.85 -26.80 45.13
N LYS A 3 -25.71 -26.51 44.49
CA LYS A 3 -25.24 -26.85 43.18
C LYS A 3 -23.87 -26.15 42.93
N GLN A 4 -22.82 -26.85 43.05
CA GLN A 4 -21.52 -26.44 42.53
C GLN A 4 -21.02 -27.57 41.63
N ILE A 5 -21.41 -27.62 40.39
CA ILE A 5 -20.72 -28.39 39.36
C ILE A 5 -21.21 -27.85 38.00
N ARG A 6 -20.48 -26.97 37.39
CA ARG A 6 -20.39 -26.82 35.92
C ARG A 6 -19.63 -25.56 35.47
N THR A 7 -18.34 -25.51 35.74
CA THR A 7 -17.49 -24.49 35.13
C THR A 7 -16.07 -24.98 34.73
N LYS A 8 -15.87 -26.30 34.64
CA LYS A 8 -14.57 -26.84 34.18
C LYS A 8 -14.52 -27.25 32.71
N GLY A 9 -15.64 -27.23 31.97
CA GLY A 9 -15.69 -27.66 30.57
C GLY A 9 -15.34 -26.56 29.53
N ASN A 10 -15.58 -25.30 29.87
CA ASN A 10 -15.40 -24.20 28.89
C ASN A 10 -13.97 -23.72 28.73
N ASN A 11 -13.10 -23.99 29.70
CA ASN A 11 -11.72 -23.45 29.64
C ASN A 11 -10.81 -24.25 28.70
N HIS A 12 -11.06 -25.56 28.52
CA HIS A 12 -10.28 -26.39 27.61
C HIS A 12 -10.65 -26.17 26.13
N GLN A 13 -11.90 -25.87 25.84
CA GLN A 13 -12.34 -25.57 24.47
C GLN A 13 -11.85 -24.18 24.06
N ASN A 14 -11.93 -23.18 24.92
CA ASN A 14 -11.36 -21.84 24.65
C ASN A 14 -9.82 -21.88 24.45
N VAL A 15 -9.11 -22.66 25.26
CA VAL A 15 -7.64 -22.80 25.13
C VAL A 15 -7.25 -23.58 23.86
N MET A 16 -8.09 -24.48 23.36
CA MET A 16 -7.85 -25.17 22.09
C MET A 16 -8.23 -24.30 20.87
N GLU A 17 -9.24 -23.45 20.98
CA GLU A 17 -9.55 -22.44 19.97
C GLU A 17 -8.47 -21.36 19.91
N GLU A 18 -7.97 -20.87 21.04
CA GLU A 18 -6.85 -19.94 21.08
C GLU A 18 -5.55 -20.51 20.49
N ARG A 19 -5.30 -21.81 20.59
CA ARG A 19 -4.15 -22.47 19.94
C ARG A 19 -4.30 -22.63 18.43
N LYS A 20 -5.51 -22.55 17.87
CA LYS A 20 -5.79 -22.53 16.44
C LYS A 20 -5.81 -21.13 15.85
N MET A 21 -5.92 -20.11 16.69
CA MET A 21 -5.90 -18.72 16.28
C MET A 21 -4.44 -18.27 16.11
N GLY A 22 -4.14 -17.68 14.98
CA GLY A 22 -2.82 -17.11 14.72
C GLY A 22 -2.49 -15.97 15.70
N LYS A 23 -1.22 -15.69 15.85
CA LYS A 23 -0.68 -14.68 16.77
C LYS A 23 -1.37 -13.30 16.64
N TYR A 24 -1.82 -12.95 15.45
CA TYR A 24 -2.41 -11.65 15.13
C TYR A 24 -3.91 -11.70 14.86
N THR A 25 -4.60 -12.79 15.19
CA THR A 25 -6.02 -12.97 14.88
C THR A 25 -6.90 -11.89 15.52
N GLN A 26 -6.63 -11.50 16.77
CA GLN A 26 -7.39 -10.45 17.46
C GLN A 26 -7.16 -9.08 16.81
N ASP A 27 -5.91 -8.74 16.52
CA ASP A 27 -5.57 -7.49 15.84
C ASP A 27 -6.16 -7.46 14.42
N ALA A 28 -6.16 -8.59 13.71
CA ALA A 28 -6.78 -8.73 12.40
C ALA A 28 -8.30 -8.52 12.44
N GLN A 29 -8.99 -9.07 13.45
CA GLN A 29 -10.42 -8.83 13.67
C GLN A 29 -10.70 -7.35 13.96
N GLN A 30 -9.88 -6.73 14.79
CA GLN A 30 -10.01 -5.32 15.11
C GLN A 30 -9.81 -4.46 13.86
N LEU A 31 -8.75 -4.71 13.10
CA LEU A 31 -8.49 -4.00 11.84
C LEU A 31 -9.65 -4.17 10.85
N LEU A 32 -10.19 -5.38 10.71
CA LEU A 32 -11.33 -5.65 9.83
C LEU A 32 -12.54 -4.81 10.19
N ARG A 33 -12.84 -4.63 11.47
CA ARG A 33 -13.96 -3.77 11.92
C ARG A 33 -13.68 -2.31 11.60
N LEU A 34 -12.46 -1.83 11.87
CA LEU A 34 -12.07 -0.43 11.71
C LEU A 34 -11.99 0.02 10.25
N ILE A 35 -11.75 -0.89 9.30
CA ILE A 35 -11.80 -0.57 7.86
C ILE A 35 -13.23 -0.64 7.26
N GLY A 36 -14.25 -0.88 8.09
CA GLY A 36 -15.64 -0.95 7.65
C GLY A 36 -16.13 -2.36 7.28
N GLY A 37 -15.45 -3.40 7.76
CA GLY A 37 -15.85 -4.79 7.56
C GLY A 37 -15.46 -5.38 6.20
N LYS A 38 -15.77 -6.67 6.02
CA LYS A 38 -15.47 -7.42 4.80
C LYS A 38 -16.09 -6.78 3.54
N GLU A 39 -17.31 -6.29 3.65
CA GLU A 39 -18.06 -5.69 2.54
C GLU A 39 -17.40 -4.42 1.97
N ASN A 40 -16.57 -3.77 2.78
CA ASN A 40 -15.82 -2.60 2.34
C ASN A 40 -14.49 -2.94 1.65
N ILE A 41 -14.07 -4.20 1.66
CA ILE A 41 -12.81 -4.65 1.06
C ILE A 41 -13.08 -5.11 -0.38
N ALA A 42 -12.63 -4.36 -1.37
CA ALA A 42 -12.62 -4.79 -2.77
C ALA A 42 -11.44 -5.70 -3.08
N ALA A 43 -10.27 -5.44 -2.48
CA ALA A 43 -9.09 -6.26 -2.63
C ALA A 43 -8.11 -6.02 -1.46
N VAL A 44 -7.35 -7.06 -1.10
CA VAL A 44 -6.29 -6.99 -0.11
C VAL A 44 -5.03 -7.69 -0.60
N SER A 45 -3.89 -7.07 -0.33
CA SER A 45 -2.58 -7.66 -0.57
C SER A 45 -1.57 -7.12 0.44
N HIS A 46 -0.36 -7.66 0.43
CA HIS A 46 0.72 -7.13 1.26
C HIS A 46 2.01 -7.00 0.45
N CYS A 47 2.93 -6.20 0.96
CA CYS A 47 4.32 -6.16 0.51
C CYS A 47 5.25 -6.41 1.71
N VAL A 48 6.51 -6.05 1.62
CA VAL A 48 7.52 -6.40 2.65
C VAL A 48 7.17 -5.90 4.06
N THR A 49 6.48 -4.74 4.19
CA THR A 49 6.20 -4.11 5.49
C THR A 49 4.78 -3.57 5.61
N ARG A 50 3.93 -3.68 4.57
CA ARG A 50 2.62 -2.99 4.51
C ARG A 50 1.53 -3.90 4.01
N MET A 51 0.37 -3.78 4.65
CA MET A 51 -0.89 -4.24 4.10
C MET A 51 -1.43 -3.18 3.12
N ARG A 52 -2.03 -3.63 2.03
CA ARG A 52 -2.65 -2.76 1.01
C ARG A 52 -4.08 -3.17 0.81
N PHE A 53 -4.97 -2.24 1.00
CA PHE A 53 -6.41 -2.42 0.83
C PHE A 53 -6.92 -1.55 -0.30
N VAL A 54 -7.78 -2.10 -1.13
CA VAL A 54 -8.68 -1.32 -1.98
C VAL A 54 -10.03 -1.35 -1.30
N LEU A 55 -10.46 -0.21 -0.79
CA LEU A 55 -11.74 -0.07 -0.12
C LEU A 55 -12.80 0.41 -1.11
N ASN A 56 -14.02 -0.11 -0.98
CA ASN A 56 -15.17 0.35 -1.75
C ASN A 56 -15.56 1.77 -1.34
N ASP A 57 -15.50 2.04 -0.04
CA ASP A 57 -15.76 3.35 0.56
C ASP A 57 -14.66 3.66 1.59
N PRO A 58 -13.67 4.50 1.23
CA PRO A 58 -12.59 4.88 2.14
C PRO A 58 -13.05 5.66 3.37
N SER A 59 -14.23 6.32 3.32
CA SER A 59 -14.75 7.12 4.44
C SER A 59 -15.19 6.29 5.64
N LYS A 60 -15.39 4.98 5.44
CA LYS A 60 -15.75 4.02 6.50
C LYS A 60 -14.56 3.56 7.33
N ALA A 61 -13.34 3.87 6.89
CA ALA A 61 -12.14 3.50 7.62
C ALA A 61 -11.85 4.52 8.72
N ASP A 62 -11.84 4.05 9.98
CA ASP A 62 -11.45 4.85 11.12
C ASP A 62 -9.91 4.86 11.24
N VAL A 63 -9.31 5.85 10.59
CA VAL A 63 -7.84 5.98 10.49
C VAL A 63 -7.20 6.19 11.85
N GLU A 64 -7.82 7.01 12.71
CA GLU A 64 -7.28 7.32 14.05
C GLU A 64 -7.24 6.06 14.94
N ALA A 65 -8.32 5.29 14.94
CA ALA A 65 -8.39 4.04 15.69
C ALA A 65 -7.46 2.97 15.14
N ILE A 66 -7.24 2.94 13.82
CA ILE A 66 -6.27 2.03 13.17
C ILE A 66 -4.84 2.38 13.59
N GLU A 67 -4.47 3.66 13.60
CA GLU A 67 -3.13 4.10 14.00
C GLU A 67 -2.87 3.93 15.50
N ALA A 68 -3.92 3.91 16.32
CA ALA A 68 -3.83 3.61 17.76
C ALA A 68 -3.55 2.12 18.06
N MET A 69 -3.68 1.22 17.07
CA MET A 69 -3.38 -0.20 17.26
C MET A 69 -1.88 -0.44 17.45
N LYS A 70 -1.51 -1.24 18.45
CA LYS A 70 -0.09 -1.54 18.78
C LYS A 70 0.70 -2.17 17.64
N VAL A 71 0.03 -2.92 16.77
CA VAL A 71 0.64 -3.62 15.63
C VAL A 71 0.85 -2.68 14.43
N VAL A 72 0.14 -1.57 14.37
CA VAL A 72 0.19 -0.57 13.31
C VAL A 72 1.23 0.50 13.64
N LYS A 73 2.08 0.82 12.68
CA LYS A 73 3.11 1.86 12.80
C LYS A 73 2.72 3.16 12.09
N GLY A 74 1.63 3.14 11.36
CA GLY A 74 1.07 4.27 10.63
C GLY A 74 0.25 3.81 9.45
N SER A 75 -0.51 4.73 8.87
CA SER A 75 -1.33 4.49 7.70
C SER A 75 -1.28 5.65 6.71
N PHE A 76 -1.59 5.40 5.46
CA PHE A 76 -1.74 6.43 4.44
C PHE A 76 -2.50 5.91 3.22
N THR A 77 -3.06 6.83 2.46
CA THR A 77 -3.74 6.51 1.20
C THR A 77 -2.93 7.01 0.02
N GLN A 78 -2.65 6.13 -0.93
CA GLN A 78 -1.92 6.46 -2.15
C GLN A 78 -2.50 5.71 -3.35
N ALA A 79 -2.72 6.42 -4.45
CA ALA A 79 -3.22 5.86 -5.72
C ALA A 79 -4.50 4.99 -5.56
N GLY A 80 -5.44 5.41 -4.71
CA GLY A 80 -6.68 4.69 -4.45
C GLY A 80 -6.53 3.45 -3.57
N GLN A 81 -5.37 3.24 -2.95
CA GLN A 81 -5.10 2.17 -2.01
C GLN A 81 -4.89 2.72 -0.60
N PHE A 82 -5.61 2.19 0.36
CA PHE A 82 -5.36 2.42 1.78
C PHE A 82 -4.25 1.47 2.24
N GLN A 83 -3.19 2.00 2.80
CA GLN A 83 -2.01 1.24 3.21
C GLN A 83 -1.80 1.34 4.71
N VAL A 84 -1.59 0.21 5.36
CA VAL A 84 -1.32 0.10 6.80
C VAL A 84 0.08 -0.49 6.99
N ILE A 85 0.94 0.23 7.68
CA ILE A 85 2.32 -0.17 7.94
C ILE A 85 2.35 -1.05 9.19
N ILE A 86 2.75 -2.30 9.03
CA ILE A 86 2.87 -3.28 10.12
C ILE A 86 4.35 -3.58 10.41
N GLY A 87 5.19 -3.57 9.38
CA GLY A 87 6.59 -3.92 9.48
C GLY A 87 6.85 -5.40 9.13
N ASN A 88 7.90 -5.99 9.69
CA ASN A 88 8.38 -7.31 9.28
C ASN A 88 7.39 -8.46 9.54
N ALA A 89 6.43 -8.26 10.45
CA ALA A 89 5.39 -9.24 10.77
C ALA A 89 4.21 -9.23 9.78
N VAL A 90 4.27 -8.44 8.71
CA VAL A 90 3.16 -8.25 7.77
C VAL A 90 2.68 -9.55 7.12
N ALA A 91 3.57 -10.49 6.83
CA ALA A 91 3.20 -11.76 6.19
C ALA A 91 2.34 -12.64 7.12
N ASP A 92 2.73 -12.75 8.39
CA ASP A 92 1.98 -13.49 9.39
C ASP A 92 0.63 -12.82 9.67
N PHE A 93 0.66 -11.48 9.82
CA PHE A 93 -0.54 -10.68 10.00
C PHE A 93 -1.51 -10.82 8.81
N TYR A 94 -1.01 -10.79 7.59
CA TYR A 94 -1.80 -10.97 6.38
C TYR A 94 -2.48 -12.34 6.34
N ASN A 95 -1.74 -13.41 6.67
CA ASN A 95 -2.29 -14.76 6.70
C ASN A 95 -3.44 -14.88 7.72
N ASP A 96 -3.28 -14.28 8.90
CA ASP A 96 -4.33 -14.27 9.91
C ASP A 96 -5.50 -13.38 9.48
N PHE A 97 -5.23 -12.23 8.87
CA PHE A 97 -6.26 -11.32 8.36
C PHE A 97 -7.13 -11.96 7.27
N VAL A 98 -6.51 -12.63 6.31
CA VAL A 98 -7.22 -13.31 5.21
C VAL A 98 -8.13 -14.41 5.75
N LYS A 99 -7.68 -15.17 6.76
CA LYS A 99 -8.50 -16.20 7.43
C LYS A 99 -9.68 -15.58 8.16
N VAL A 100 -9.47 -14.50 8.90
CA VAL A 100 -10.51 -13.81 9.69
C VAL A 100 -11.53 -13.14 8.77
N ALA A 101 -11.07 -12.44 7.74
CA ALA A 101 -11.93 -11.73 6.80
C ALA A 101 -12.65 -12.69 5.82
N GLY A 102 -12.15 -13.93 5.66
CA GLY A 102 -12.65 -14.87 4.67
C GLY A 102 -12.57 -14.29 3.25
N VAL A 103 -11.53 -13.52 2.97
CA VAL A 103 -11.24 -12.99 1.63
C VAL A 103 -10.02 -13.71 1.08
N GLU A 104 -10.10 -14.17 -0.16
CA GLU A 104 -8.93 -14.73 -0.81
C GLU A 104 -7.94 -13.60 -1.10
N GLY A 105 -6.68 -13.82 -0.75
CA GLY A 105 -5.61 -12.88 -1.05
C GLY A 105 -5.46 -12.73 -2.56
N VAL A 106 -5.66 -11.51 -3.07
CA VAL A 106 -5.58 -11.23 -4.51
C VAL A 106 -4.16 -10.92 -4.90
N SER A 107 -3.77 -11.32 -6.10
CA SER A 107 -2.45 -11.00 -6.65
C SER A 107 -2.24 -9.48 -6.73
N LYS A 108 -0.97 -9.04 -6.68
CA LYS A 108 -0.60 -7.61 -6.78
C LYS A 108 -1.21 -6.92 -7.99
N ASP A 109 -1.43 -7.66 -9.07
CA ASP A 109 -1.99 -7.12 -10.32
C ASP A 109 -3.49 -6.88 -10.22
N ALA A 110 -4.23 -7.76 -9.56
CA ALA A 110 -5.66 -7.58 -9.30
C ALA A 110 -5.94 -6.38 -8.36
N VAL A 111 -5.07 -6.17 -7.35
CA VAL A 111 -5.14 -4.98 -6.47
C VAL A 111 -4.90 -3.69 -7.25
N LYS A 112 -3.93 -3.68 -8.17
CA LYS A 112 -3.69 -2.51 -9.05
C LYS A 112 -4.88 -2.23 -9.96
N GLN A 113 -5.51 -3.26 -10.52
CA GLN A 113 -6.70 -3.09 -11.37
C GLN A 113 -7.91 -2.58 -10.58
N ALA A 114 -8.15 -3.11 -9.38
CA ALA A 114 -9.23 -2.65 -8.52
C ALA A 114 -9.00 -1.19 -8.05
N ALA A 115 -7.76 -0.80 -7.73
CA ALA A 115 -7.41 0.57 -7.37
C ALA A 115 -7.66 1.57 -8.53
N LYS A 116 -7.38 1.17 -9.78
CA LYS A 116 -7.67 2.01 -10.96
C LYS A 116 -9.17 2.30 -11.13
N LYS A 117 -10.04 1.39 -10.70
CA LYS A 117 -11.49 1.59 -10.78
C LYS A 117 -12.00 2.68 -9.83
N ASN A 118 -11.33 2.86 -8.69
CA ASN A 118 -11.72 3.84 -7.66
C ASN A 118 -11.06 5.23 -7.86
N GLN A 119 -10.28 5.43 -8.92
CA GLN A 119 -9.66 6.71 -9.22
C GLN A 119 -10.68 7.68 -9.84
N ASN A 120 -10.68 8.92 -9.36
CA ASN A 120 -11.45 10.00 -9.95
C ASN A 120 -11.02 10.26 -11.40
N VAL A 121 -11.94 10.78 -12.23
CA VAL A 121 -11.69 11.07 -13.65
C VAL A 121 -10.44 11.94 -13.84
N LEU A 122 -10.25 12.93 -12.98
CA LEU A 122 -9.07 13.81 -13.00
C LEU A 122 -7.77 13.02 -12.74
N GLN A 123 -7.77 12.11 -11.78
CA GLN A 123 -6.61 11.25 -11.49
C GLN A 123 -6.27 10.30 -12.66
N LYS A 124 -7.29 9.82 -13.36
CA LYS A 124 -7.12 9.00 -14.57
C LYS A 124 -6.47 9.80 -15.71
N VAL A 125 -6.90 11.05 -15.90
CA VAL A 125 -6.31 11.95 -16.92
C VAL A 125 -4.85 12.25 -16.59
N ILE A 126 -4.54 12.59 -15.34
CA ILE A 126 -3.16 12.88 -14.89
C ILE A 126 -2.28 11.63 -15.04
N ALA A 127 -2.79 10.45 -14.67
CA ALA A 127 -2.05 9.20 -14.79
C ALA A 127 -1.76 8.84 -16.28
N ALA A 128 -2.75 9.01 -17.16
CA ALA A 128 -2.57 8.81 -18.60
C ALA A 128 -1.57 9.81 -19.20
N LEU A 129 -1.63 11.07 -18.77
CA LEU A 129 -0.68 12.09 -19.18
C LEU A 129 0.75 11.72 -18.75
N ALA A 130 0.94 11.30 -17.48
CA ALA A 130 2.23 10.85 -16.96
C ALA A 130 2.78 9.63 -17.72
N GLU A 131 1.91 8.71 -18.13
CA GLU A 131 2.32 7.52 -18.90
C GLU A 131 2.82 7.88 -20.31
N ILE A 132 2.27 8.92 -20.92
CA ILE A 132 2.74 9.46 -22.22
C ILE A 132 4.07 10.22 -22.06
N PHE A 133 4.24 10.98 -20.97
CA PHE A 133 5.45 11.76 -20.73
C PHE A 133 6.64 10.94 -20.22
N ALA A 134 6.38 9.80 -19.56
CA ALA A 134 7.43 8.95 -19.01
C ALA A 134 8.50 8.54 -20.05
N PRO A 135 8.16 8.12 -21.28
CA PRO A 135 9.16 7.80 -22.29
C PRO A 135 9.87 9.02 -22.89
N LEU A 136 9.27 10.23 -22.79
CA LEU A 136 9.86 11.45 -23.32
C LEU A 136 10.92 12.03 -22.39
N ILE A 137 10.84 11.79 -21.07
CA ILE A 137 11.78 12.31 -20.09
C ILE A 137 13.24 11.92 -20.40
N PRO A 138 13.57 10.63 -20.67
CA PRO A 138 14.94 10.26 -21.04
C PRO A 138 15.43 10.95 -22.32
N ALA A 139 14.56 11.13 -23.32
CA ALA A 139 14.92 11.79 -24.57
C ALA A 139 15.24 13.28 -24.38
N ILE A 140 14.46 13.98 -23.55
CA ILE A 140 14.68 15.40 -23.24
C ILE A 140 15.97 15.56 -22.43
N ILE A 141 16.22 14.70 -21.44
CA ILE A 141 17.45 14.76 -20.63
C ILE A 141 18.67 14.50 -21.50
N THR A 142 18.62 13.51 -22.38
CA THR A 142 19.73 13.15 -23.28
C THR A 142 20.00 14.30 -24.27
N GLY A 143 18.97 14.86 -24.87
CA GLY A 143 19.09 16.00 -25.79
C GLY A 143 19.68 17.25 -25.11
N GLY A 144 19.18 17.58 -23.92
CA GLY A 144 19.66 18.69 -23.12
C GLY A 144 21.12 18.51 -22.66
N LEU A 145 21.51 17.29 -22.29
CA LEU A 145 22.88 16.97 -21.89
C LEU A 145 23.86 17.11 -23.06
N ILE A 146 23.48 16.63 -24.26
CA ILE A 146 24.32 16.76 -25.47
C ILE A 146 24.51 18.22 -25.85
N LEU A 147 23.43 19.03 -25.84
CA LEU A 147 23.52 20.48 -26.13
C LEU A 147 24.35 21.21 -25.07
N GLY A 148 24.18 20.89 -23.80
CA GLY A 148 24.97 21.45 -22.71
C GLY A 148 26.46 21.12 -22.85
N PHE A 149 26.78 19.88 -23.20
CA PHE A 149 28.14 19.44 -23.40
C PHE A 149 28.81 20.12 -24.60
N ARG A 150 28.07 20.26 -25.70
CA ARG A 150 28.52 21.05 -26.86
C ARG A 150 28.85 22.48 -26.47
N ASN A 151 27.95 23.17 -25.76
CA ASN A 151 28.17 24.54 -25.32
C ASN A 151 29.38 24.68 -24.37
N CYS A 152 29.58 23.65 -23.51
CA CYS A 152 30.73 23.62 -22.62
C CYS A 152 32.04 23.50 -23.41
N ILE A 153 32.11 22.63 -24.43
CA ILE A 153 33.27 22.46 -25.29
C ILE A 153 33.52 23.76 -26.09
N ASP A 154 32.49 24.34 -26.68
CA ASP A 154 32.61 25.61 -27.41
C ASP A 154 33.14 26.74 -26.51
N SER A 155 32.74 26.79 -25.25
CA SER A 155 33.27 27.76 -24.27
C SER A 155 34.75 27.54 -23.95
N ILE A 156 35.21 26.30 -23.86
CA ILE A 156 36.62 25.96 -23.62
C ILE A 156 37.47 26.34 -24.84
N TYR A 157 37.02 26.02 -26.06
CA TYR A 157 37.70 26.40 -27.30
C TYR A 157 37.73 27.92 -27.52
N PHE A 158 36.71 28.65 -27.05
CA PHE A 158 36.70 30.11 -27.09
C PHE A 158 37.80 30.75 -26.22
N PHE A 159 38.12 30.09 -25.08
CA PHE A 159 39.19 30.59 -24.20
C PHE A 159 40.60 30.34 -24.77
N GLU A 160 40.78 29.30 -25.59
CA GLU A 160 42.09 28.91 -26.08
C GLU A 160 42.47 29.57 -27.43
N ASN A 161 41.51 29.90 -28.30
CA ASN A 161 41.79 30.37 -29.67
C ASN A 161 41.17 31.71 -30.08
N GLY A 162 40.47 32.44 -29.22
CA GLY A 162 39.99 33.80 -29.46
C GLY A 162 39.13 34.02 -30.72
N THR A 163 38.62 32.99 -31.37
CA THR A 163 37.84 33.05 -32.58
C THR A 163 36.35 32.83 -32.29
N LYS A 164 35.55 33.89 -32.42
CA LYS A 164 34.10 33.83 -32.43
C LYS A 164 33.63 33.02 -33.63
N THR A 165 33.07 31.85 -33.41
CA THR A 165 32.18 31.24 -34.40
C THR A 165 30.76 31.61 -34.02
N LEU A 166 30.24 32.61 -34.66
CA LEU A 166 28.81 32.90 -34.76
C LEU A 166 28.21 31.90 -35.74
N CYS A 167 27.30 31.06 -35.22
CA CYS A 167 26.11 30.55 -35.94
C CYS A 167 25.03 30.23 -34.95
#